data_3540cfc04ef471f0f3dc0dfbd8dd232c
#
_entry.id   3540cfc04ef471f0f3dc0dfbd8dd232c
#
_cell.length_a   1.000
_cell.length_b   1.000
_cell.length_c   1.000
_cell.angle_alpha   90.00
_cell.angle_beta   90.00
_cell.angle_gamma   90.00
#
_symmetry.space_group_name_H-M   'P 1'
#
loop_
_entity.id
_entity.type
_entity.pdbx_description
1 polymer ?
#
loop_
_entity_poly.entity_id
_entity_poly.type
_entity_poly.pdbx_seq_one_letter_code
_entity_poly.pdbx_strand_id
1 'polypeptide(L)'
;KALIIYGIRDKEPVSAEQLGEFLMADMGMGVGLSMINIEIEEILKTINQDVRGKGLEMISIEDEEDKFYWQVNPNASGINVEAELLEAVHLLNENDIMPDIPSFINNNRKTFHNFKVHQNQNQMSEEFLWRNTARMGINYYKKITDDMKLKSFKPEERGIEFALILDTPFYDNYNSKTKRAEVLAQDNKRTIFWIPQNLDQKTIKDLKKYRAANNLIGKYSNPASDEETQKLAQLKTERDNLKNKIEEAVVRAYANGKLINHYTEVDDIQHFQDVKRIMEHFLDHILDDLYLKHPHYKKSISRRQSNSLIRDFIIPLKTDAELSEIENIAEPLDIVNYNGKYYSLKIENEIFEEITKILSDEEWHSSKEIYNKFRKEPWGLQEYSYEIILAALISYGSIRARDKNDDVINSEKFNITYFNSGSATLADKIKAISKGKLVNSTVWNDIEKVFEVLDLDFREIKTTANQDKNWETLIQFTLKLKGDINRTKDNLARLGGHTEQYLDFKEKFNVFKKFNDFLDEITSIKERESEYGLRKFREIMLKKFNDLQFFKEKYYQLKKIITIINDDRLDSKLLNYYNYFNGIDSYDYRLKKVEEI
;
A
#
# COMPACT_ATOMS: atom_id res chain seq x y z
N LYS A 1 -15.23 -58.51 -45.24
CA LYS A 1 -16.11 -58.65 -46.42
C LYS A 1 -17.48 -58.05 -46.18
N ALA A 2 -18.18 -58.37 -45.08
CA ALA A 2 -19.51 -57.83 -44.76
C ALA A 2 -19.51 -56.29 -44.73
N LEU A 3 -18.53 -55.66 -44.12
CA LEU A 3 -18.35 -54.20 -44.08
C LEU A 3 -18.15 -53.61 -45.49
N ILE A 4 -17.37 -54.27 -46.32
CA ILE A 4 -17.17 -53.86 -47.73
C ILE A 4 -18.46 -53.90 -48.51
N ILE A 5 -19.23 -54.96 -48.35
CA ILE A 5 -20.50 -55.15 -49.06
C ILE A 5 -21.53 -54.10 -48.61
N TYR A 6 -21.62 -53.83 -47.29
CA TYR A 6 -22.56 -52.88 -46.75
C TYR A 6 -22.16 -51.43 -47.13
N GLY A 7 -20.89 -51.06 -46.97
CA GLY A 7 -20.38 -49.71 -47.28
C GLY A 7 -20.39 -49.38 -48.79
N ILE A 8 -20.25 -50.40 -49.69
CA ILE A 8 -20.40 -50.22 -51.15
C ILE A 8 -21.85 -50.00 -51.54
N ARG A 9 -22.78 -50.67 -50.83
CA ARG A 9 -24.22 -50.65 -51.19
C ARG A 9 -24.85 -49.31 -50.79
N ASP A 10 -24.63 -48.83 -49.58
CA ASP A 10 -25.39 -47.72 -49.01
C ASP A 10 -24.56 -46.48 -48.70
N LYS A 11 -23.22 -46.48 -48.74
CA LYS A 11 -22.27 -45.40 -48.48
C LYS A 11 -22.40 -44.77 -47.09
N GLU A 12 -23.03 -45.43 -46.12
CA GLU A 12 -23.25 -44.95 -44.78
C GLU A 12 -22.38 -45.73 -43.80
N PRO A 13 -21.94 -45.03 -42.67
CA PRO A 13 -21.25 -45.72 -41.58
C PRO A 13 -22.14 -46.73 -40.88
N VAL A 14 -21.59 -47.86 -40.43
CA VAL A 14 -22.30 -48.96 -39.81
C VAL A 14 -21.85 -49.23 -38.41
N SER A 15 -22.77 -49.35 -37.44
CA SER A 15 -22.47 -49.76 -36.09
C SER A 15 -22.17 -51.28 -35.98
N ALA A 16 -21.50 -51.66 -34.87
CA ALA A 16 -21.28 -53.06 -34.55
C ALA A 16 -22.62 -53.85 -34.43
N GLU A 17 -23.66 -53.18 -33.91
CA GLU A 17 -25.01 -53.68 -33.75
C GLU A 17 -25.67 -53.96 -35.08
N GLN A 18 -25.64 -53.01 -36.02
CA GLN A 18 -26.15 -53.17 -37.38
C GLN A 18 -25.42 -54.27 -38.15
N LEU A 19 -24.10 -54.38 -37.93
CA LEU A 19 -23.31 -55.46 -38.55
C LEU A 19 -23.64 -56.79 -37.93
N GLY A 20 -23.92 -56.85 -36.62
CA GLY A 20 -24.38 -58.03 -35.93
C GLY A 20 -25.73 -58.51 -36.43
N GLU A 21 -26.70 -57.60 -36.58
CA GLU A 21 -28.02 -57.93 -37.18
C GLU A 21 -27.92 -58.45 -38.61
N PHE A 22 -27.08 -57.83 -39.43
CA PHE A 22 -26.86 -58.28 -40.80
C PHE A 22 -26.25 -59.69 -40.88
N LEU A 23 -25.25 -59.97 -40.07
CA LEU A 23 -24.58 -61.26 -40.01
C LEU A 23 -25.50 -62.34 -39.43
N MET A 24 -26.33 -61.99 -38.47
CA MET A 24 -27.31 -62.94 -37.90
C MET A 24 -28.46 -63.27 -38.82
N ALA A 25 -28.95 -62.31 -39.60
CA ALA A 25 -29.98 -62.54 -40.60
C ALA A 25 -29.53 -63.54 -41.69
N ASP A 26 -28.21 -63.52 -41.97
CA ASP A 26 -27.62 -64.40 -42.96
C ASP A 26 -27.32 -65.83 -42.43
N MET A 27 -27.11 -65.95 -41.09
CA MET A 27 -26.72 -67.24 -40.47
C MET A 27 -27.84 -68.03 -39.82
N GLY A 28 -29.03 -67.45 -39.64
CA GLY A 28 -30.21 -68.20 -39.12
C GLY A 28 -30.06 -68.64 -37.65
N MET A 29 -29.19 -68.01 -36.87
CA MET A 29 -28.88 -68.39 -35.47
C MET A 29 -29.56 -67.49 -34.44
N GLY A 30 -30.29 -68.10 -33.49
CA GLY A 30 -30.97 -67.43 -32.39
C GLY A 30 -30.10 -67.27 -31.12
N VAL A 31 -28.92 -66.66 -31.24
CA VAL A 31 -28.03 -66.39 -30.09
C VAL A 31 -28.18 -64.92 -29.68
N GLY A 32 -28.05 -64.63 -28.39
CA GLY A 32 -28.33 -63.29 -27.84
C GLY A 32 -27.44 -62.17 -28.48
N LEU A 33 -28.08 -61.25 -29.15
CA LEU A 33 -27.49 -60.14 -29.92
C LEU A 33 -26.41 -59.36 -29.15
N SER A 34 -26.56 -59.21 -27.84
CA SER A 34 -25.64 -58.39 -27.03
C SER A 34 -24.22 -58.95 -26.92
N MET A 35 -24.04 -60.27 -26.89
CA MET A 35 -22.68 -60.85 -26.84
C MET A 35 -21.97 -60.77 -28.18
N ILE A 36 -22.73 -60.95 -29.28
CA ILE A 36 -22.17 -60.88 -30.65
C ILE A 36 -21.73 -59.47 -31.00
N ASN A 37 -22.48 -58.45 -30.54
CA ASN A 37 -22.15 -57.07 -30.80
C ASN A 37 -20.82 -56.65 -30.08
N ILE A 38 -20.59 -57.16 -28.89
CA ILE A 38 -19.32 -56.93 -28.13
C ILE A 38 -18.17 -57.62 -28.88
N GLU A 39 -18.34 -58.86 -29.34
CA GLU A 39 -17.30 -59.55 -30.07
C GLU A 39 -17.01 -58.92 -31.46
N ILE A 40 -18.02 -58.42 -32.14
CA ILE A 40 -17.87 -57.73 -33.44
C ILE A 40 -17.12 -56.40 -33.19
N GLU A 41 -17.45 -55.66 -32.15
CA GLU A 41 -16.77 -54.39 -31.80
C GLU A 41 -15.30 -54.66 -31.46
N GLU A 42 -14.97 -55.70 -30.69
CA GLU A 42 -13.58 -56.07 -30.38
C GLU A 42 -12.83 -56.55 -31.67
N ILE A 43 -13.47 -57.28 -32.54
CA ILE A 43 -12.88 -57.68 -33.82
C ILE A 43 -12.62 -56.45 -34.70
N LEU A 44 -13.57 -55.52 -34.79
CA LEU A 44 -13.41 -54.32 -35.58
C LEU A 44 -12.28 -53.40 -34.99
N LYS A 45 -12.19 -53.29 -33.68
CA LYS A 45 -11.08 -52.61 -32.99
C LYS A 45 -9.75 -53.31 -33.30
N THR A 46 -9.69 -54.62 -33.23
CA THR A 46 -8.50 -55.42 -33.54
C THR A 46 -8.10 -55.28 -35.02
N ILE A 47 -9.04 -55.36 -35.94
CA ILE A 47 -8.77 -55.13 -37.37
C ILE A 47 -8.27 -53.72 -37.62
N ASN A 48 -8.82 -52.70 -36.94
CA ASN A 48 -8.39 -51.35 -37.10
C ASN A 48 -6.96 -51.12 -36.53
N GLN A 49 -6.58 -51.86 -35.49
CA GLN A 49 -5.22 -51.84 -34.93
C GLN A 49 -4.21 -52.58 -35.83
N ASP A 50 -4.59 -53.74 -36.37
CA ASP A 50 -3.70 -54.55 -37.18
C ASP A 50 -3.53 -54.03 -38.61
N VAL A 51 -4.56 -53.36 -39.16
CA VAL A 51 -4.59 -52.82 -40.51
C VAL A 51 -4.38 -51.32 -40.52
N ARG A 52 -3.49 -50.84 -39.68
CA ARG A 52 -3.18 -49.41 -39.56
C ARG A 52 -3.13 -48.72 -40.92
N GLY A 53 -4.18 -47.95 -41.20
CA GLY A 53 -4.24 -47.08 -42.37
C GLY A 53 -4.73 -47.70 -43.68
N LYS A 54 -5.27 -48.95 -43.70
CA LYS A 54 -5.72 -49.58 -44.93
C LYS A 54 -7.25 -49.72 -45.02
N GLY A 55 -7.96 -48.61 -45.02
CA GLY A 55 -9.33 -48.66 -45.56
C GLY A 55 -10.45 -48.89 -44.54
N LEU A 56 -10.21 -49.07 -43.26
CA LEU A 56 -11.24 -49.11 -42.23
C LEU A 56 -11.16 -47.82 -41.37
N GLU A 57 -12.26 -47.14 -41.27
CA GLU A 57 -12.34 -45.84 -40.55
C GLU A 57 -13.42 -45.94 -39.48
N MET A 58 -13.08 -45.54 -38.24
CA MET A 58 -14.02 -45.46 -37.15
C MET A 58 -14.56 -44.01 -37.09
N ILE A 59 -15.87 -43.86 -37.16
CA ILE A 59 -16.54 -42.55 -37.17
C ILE A 59 -17.46 -42.46 -35.96
N SER A 60 -17.44 -41.33 -35.22
CA SER A 60 -18.45 -40.98 -34.23
C SER A 60 -19.50 -40.05 -34.85
N ILE A 61 -20.78 -40.39 -34.76
CA ILE A 61 -21.89 -39.53 -35.21
C ILE A 61 -22.32 -38.66 -34.02
N GLU A 62 -22.47 -37.36 -34.24
CA GLU A 62 -22.64 -36.34 -33.18
C GLU A 62 -23.89 -36.51 -32.30
N ASP A 63 -24.92 -37.25 -32.73
CA ASP A 63 -26.20 -37.34 -32.01
C ASP A 63 -26.41 -38.63 -31.18
N GLU A 64 -25.46 -39.56 -31.16
CA GLU A 64 -25.58 -40.78 -30.36
C GLU A 64 -24.38 -40.95 -29.42
N GLU A 65 -24.60 -40.69 -28.13
CA GLU A 65 -23.60 -40.91 -27.07
C GLU A 65 -23.21 -42.40 -26.99
N ASP A 66 -21.89 -42.65 -27.03
CA ASP A 66 -21.24 -43.96 -26.85
C ASP A 66 -21.38 -45.01 -27.99
N LYS A 67 -21.89 -44.68 -29.16
CA LYS A 67 -21.89 -45.60 -30.28
C LYS A 67 -20.80 -45.29 -31.30
N PHE A 68 -20.03 -46.30 -31.68
CA PHE A 68 -19.02 -46.23 -32.73
C PHE A 68 -19.55 -46.80 -34.04
N TYR A 69 -19.34 -46.05 -35.12
CA TYR A 69 -19.68 -46.45 -36.49
C TYR A 69 -18.39 -46.68 -37.26
N TRP A 70 -18.47 -47.68 -38.20
CA TRP A 70 -17.34 -48.11 -38.98
C TRP A 70 -17.64 -47.93 -40.47
N GLN A 71 -16.69 -47.35 -41.18
CA GLN A 71 -16.82 -47.16 -42.64
C GLN A 71 -15.58 -47.68 -43.36
N VAL A 72 -15.79 -48.35 -44.53
CA VAL A 72 -14.71 -48.66 -45.45
C VAL A 72 -14.48 -47.48 -46.36
N ASN A 73 -13.32 -46.81 -46.23
CA ASN A 73 -12.92 -45.72 -47.11
C ASN A 73 -12.03 -46.28 -48.23
N PRO A 74 -12.57 -46.51 -49.48
CA PRO A 74 -11.80 -47.05 -50.58
C PRO A 74 -10.69 -46.18 -51.12
N ASN A 75 -10.71 -44.89 -50.73
CA ASN A 75 -9.70 -43.89 -51.07
C ASN A 75 -8.73 -43.59 -49.90
N ALA A 76 -8.79 -44.32 -48.80
CA ALA A 76 -7.89 -44.13 -47.68
C ALA A 76 -6.46 -44.49 -48.06
N SER A 77 -5.73 -43.59 -48.55
CA SER A 77 -4.29 -43.62 -48.61
C SER A 77 -3.72 -43.64 -47.21
N GLY A 78 -3.83 -44.75 -46.49
CA GLY A 78 -3.05 -45.07 -45.30
C GLY A 78 -3.05 -44.15 -44.07
N ILE A 79 -3.70 -43.01 -44.11
CA ILE A 79 -3.56 -41.95 -43.07
C ILE A 79 -4.86 -41.89 -42.26
N ASN A 80 -4.96 -42.67 -41.19
CA ASN A 80 -6.12 -42.60 -40.30
C ASN A 80 -5.81 -41.78 -39.05
N VAL A 81 -5.81 -40.45 -39.23
CA VAL A 81 -5.59 -39.48 -38.12
C VAL A 81 -6.76 -39.52 -37.14
N GLU A 82 -7.97 -39.78 -37.63
CA GLU A 82 -9.18 -39.73 -36.79
C GLU A 82 -9.23 -40.92 -35.82
N ALA A 83 -8.84 -42.12 -36.23
CA ALA A 83 -8.74 -43.25 -35.34
C ALA A 83 -7.68 -43.07 -34.24
N GLU A 84 -6.49 -42.60 -34.61
CA GLU A 84 -5.44 -42.25 -33.61
C GLU A 84 -5.92 -41.16 -32.63
N LEU A 85 -6.66 -40.18 -33.14
CA LEU A 85 -7.22 -39.11 -32.32
C LEU A 85 -8.28 -39.63 -31.35
N LEU A 86 -9.18 -40.46 -31.79
CA LEU A 86 -10.22 -41.09 -30.96
C LEU A 86 -9.62 -41.99 -29.89
N GLU A 87 -8.65 -42.81 -30.24
CA GLU A 87 -7.90 -43.62 -29.24
C GLU A 87 -7.23 -42.75 -28.19
N ALA A 88 -6.56 -41.67 -28.61
CA ALA A 88 -5.93 -40.72 -27.68
C ALA A 88 -6.97 -40.01 -26.78
N VAL A 89 -8.15 -39.69 -27.29
CA VAL A 89 -9.27 -39.09 -26.53
C VAL A 89 -9.79 -40.04 -25.44
N HIS A 90 -9.91 -41.33 -25.73
CA HIS A 90 -10.38 -42.32 -24.74
C HIS A 90 -9.43 -42.46 -23.53
N LEU A 91 -8.17 -42.20 -23.72
CA LEU A 91 -7.17 -42.27 -22.65
C LEU A 91 -7.20 -41.02 -21.72
N LEU A 92 -7.90 -39.95 -22.11
CA LEU A 92 -7.91 -38.70 -21.37
C LEU A 92 -9.08 -38.61 -20.40
N ASN A 93 -8.76 -38.19 -19.16
CA ASN A 93 -9.74 -37.84 -18.15
C ASN A 93 -9.80 -36.29 -17.93
N GLU A 94 -10.65 -35.82 -17.02
CA GLU A 94 -10.77 -34.38 -16.73
C GLU A 94 -9.47 -33.73 -16.22
N ASN A 95 -8.67 -34.46 -15.45
CA ASN A 95 -7.42 -33.92 -14.93
C ASN A 95 -6.38 -33.65 -16.03
N ASP A 96 -6.49 -34.36 -17.15
CA ASP A 96 -5.58 -34.22 -18.29
C ASP A 96 -5.89 -32.95 -19.10
N ILE A 97 -7.18 -32.55 -19.16
CA ILE A 97 -7.63 -31.35 -19.90
C ILE A 97 -7.69 -30.09 -19.05
N MET A 98 -7.77 -30.24 -17.74
CA MET A 98 -7.83 -29.12 -16.79
C MET A 98 -6.70 -28.09 -16.95
N PRO A 99 -5.43 -28.47 -17.20
CA PRO A 99 -4.33 -27.53 -17.41
C PRO A 99 -4.46 -26.64 -18.65
N ASP A 100 -5.34 -26.97 -19.60
CA ASP A 100 -5.51 -26.18 -20.82
C ASP A 100 -6.44 -24.98 -20.62
N ILE A 101 -7.35 -25.01 -19.63
CA ILE A 101 -8.33 -23.96 -19.34
C ILE A 101 -7.70 -22.58 -19.17
N PRO A 102 -6.62 -22.38 -18.33
CA PRO A 102 -5.97 -21.07 -18.20
C PRO A 102 -5.47 -20.50 -19.52
N SER A 103 -5.05 -21.36 -20.46
CA SER A 103 -4.55 -20.89 -21.76
C SER A 103 -5.66 -20.29 -22.62
N PHE A 104 -6.88 -20.83 -22.57
CA PHE A 104 -8.04 -20.29 -23.28
C PHE A 104 -8.48 -18.96 -22.70
N ILE A 105 -8.46 -18.80 -21.37
CA ILE A 105 -8.75 -17.53 -20.69
C ILE A 105 -7.69 -16.48 -21.07
N ASN A 106 -6.40 -16.83 -21.00
CA ASN A 106 -5.30 -15.92 -21.28
C ASN A 106 -5.21 -15.47 -22.74
N ASN A 107 -5.71 -16.28 -23.67
CA ASN A 107 -5.73 -15.96 -25.09
C ASN A 107 -6.91 -15.07 -25.49
N ASN A 108 -7.98 -15.06 -24.71
CA ASN A 108 -9.16 -14.25 -25.00
C ASN A 108 -8.97 -12.79 -24.61
N ARG A 109 -8.49 -11.98 -25.54
CA ARG A 109 -8.26 -10.54 -25.33
C ARG A 109 -9.53 -9.68 -25.37
N LYS A 110 -10.66 -10.20 -25.79
CA LYS A 110 -11.91 -9.43 -25.87
C LYS A 110 -12.58 -9.29 -24.50
N THR A 111 -12.72 -10.40 -23.78
CA THR A 111 -13.41 -10.46 -22.49
C THR A 111 -12.43 -10.36 -21.31
N PHE A 112 -11.23 -10.92 -21.44
CA PHE A 112 -10.20 -10.95 -20.40
C PHE A 112 -9.01 -10.04 -20.76
N HIS A 113 -9.29 -8.84 -21.24
CA HIS A 113 -8.26 -7.89 -21.62
C HIS A 113 -7.34 -7.57 -20.44
N ASN A 114 -6.03 -7.77 -20.62
CA ASN A 114 -4.98 -7.56 -19.59
C ASN A 114 -5.12 -8.42 -18.33
N PHE A 115 -5.95 -9.46 -18.36
CA PHE A 115 -6.11 -10.39 -17.26
C PHE A 115 -5.31 -11.67 -17.54
N LYS A 116 -4.49 -12.12 -16.60
CA LYS A 116 -3.70 -13.36 -16.72
C LYS A 116 -3.98 -14.28 -15.56
N VAL A 117 -4.28 -15.53 -15.89
CA VAL A 117 -4.48 -16.60 -14.92
C VAL A 117 -3.25 -17.50 -14.89
N HIS A 118 -2.76 -17.78 -13.71
CA HIS A 118 -1.60 -18.63 -13.49
C HIS A 118 -2.02 -20.01 -12.98
N GLN A 119 -1.25 -21.03 -13.33
CA GLN A 119 -1.50 -22.40 -12.85
C GLN A 119 -1.03 -22.60 -11.39
N ASN A 120 -0.11 -21.76 -10.89
CA ASN A 120 0.50 -21.89 -9.57
C ASN A 120 0.49 -20.57 -8.79
N GLN A 121 0.30 -20.65 -7.47
CA GLN A 121 0.36 -19.51 -6.52
C GLN A 121 1.70 -18.75 -6.48
N ASN A 122 2.75 -19.26 -7.12
CA ASN A 122 4.09 -18.69 -7.06
C ASN A 122 4.42 -17.80 -8.26
N GLN A 123 3.47 -17.58 -9.16
CA GLN A 123 3.65 -16.75 -10.36
C GLN A 123 3.20 -15.31 -10.13
N MET A 124 3.49 -14.45 -11.11
CA MET A 124 3.42 -13.00 -11.01
C MET A 124 2.08 -12.47 -10.48
N SER A 125 2.16 -11.48 -9.61
CA SER A 125 1.03 -10.69 -9.14
C SER A 125 0.61 -9.65 -10.19
N GLU A 126 -0.68 -9.33 -10.21
CA GLU A 126 -1.25 -8.25 -11.02
C GLU A 126 -1.53 -7.02 -10.16
N GLU A 127 -1.43 -5.84 -10.78
CA GLU A 127 -1.69 -4.56 -10.12
C GLU A 127 -3.11 -4.09 -10.41
N PHE A 128 -3.81 -3.73 -9.34
CA PHE A 128 -5.15 -3.14 -9.36
C PHE A 128 -5.14 -1.80 -8.65
N LEU A 129 -6.03 -0.90 -9.04
CA LEU A 129 -6.17 0.40 -8.40
C LEU A 129 -7.33 0.37 -7.40
N TRP A 130 -7.03 0.74 -6.14
CA TRP A 130 -8.03 0.99 -5.11
C TRP A 130 -7.72 2.34 -4.45
N ARG A 131 -8.71 3.24 -4.41
CA ARG A 131 -8.56 4.62 -3.91
C ARG A 131 -7.29 5.30 -4.46
N ASN A 132 -7.06 5.14 -5.76
CA ASN A 132 -5.85 5.61 -6.46
C ASN A 132 -4.52 5.03 -5.92
N THR A 133 -4.57 3.94 -5.18
CA THR A 133 -3.39 3.25 -4.67
C THR A 133 -3.23 1.90 -5.36
N ALA A 134 -2.03 1.61 -5.85
CA ALA A 134 -1.72 0.33 -6.45
C ALA A 134 -1.78 -0.80 -5.42
N ARG A 135 -2.54 -1.85 -5.70
CA ARG A 135 -2.70 -3.04 -4.87
C ARG A 135 -2.36 -4.27 -5.66
N MET A 136 -1.60 -5.16 -5.07
CA MET A 136 -1.14 -6.37 -5.75
C MET A 136 -2.04 -7.54 -5.41
N GLY A 137 -2.57 -8.20 -6.46
CA GLY A 137 -3.34 -9.41 -6.35
C GLY A 137 -2.67 -10.59 -7.04
N ILE A 138 -3.05 -11.81 -6.69
CA ILE A 138 -2.62 -13.01 -7.38
C ILE A 138 -3.84 -13.76 -7.93
N ASN A 139 -3.79 -14.10 -9.22
CA ASN A 139 -4.84 -14.85 -9.91
C ASN A 139 -4.32 -16.24 -10.23
N TYR A 140 -4.99 -17.28 -9.77
CA TYR A 140 -4.59 -18.63 -10.09
C TYR A 140 -5.77 -19.59 -10.25
N TYR A 141 -5.54 -20.60 -11.07
CA TYR A 141 -6.49 -21.63 -11.39
C TYR A 141 -6.31 -22.83 -10.46
N LYS A 142 -7.37 -23.23 -9.76
CA LYS A 142 -7.32 -24.36 -8.84
C LYS A 142 -8.71 -24.93 -8.58
N LYS A 143 -8.82 -26.25 -8.65
CA LYS A 143 -10.05 -26.97 -8.26
C LYS A 143 -10.34 -26.73 -6.76
N ILE A 144 -11.52 -26.24 -6.44
CA ILE A 144 -11.97 -26.03 -5.05
C ILE A 144 -12.43 -27.37 -4.48
N THR A 145 -11.82 -27.79 -3.35
CA THR A 145 -12.11 -29.04 -2.65
C THR A 145 -12.47 -28.76 -1.20
N ASP A 146 -13.14 -29.70 -0.50
CA ASP A 146 -13.56 -29.53 0.90
C ASP A 146 -12.39 -29.38 1.86
N ASP A 147 -11.27 -30.02 1.54
CA ASP A 147 -10.03 -30.00 2.33
C ASP A 147 -9.10 -28.87 1.93
N MET A 148 -9.54 -27.97 1.04
CA MET A 148 -8.72 -26.87 0.55
C MET A 148 -8.34 -25.94 1.69
N LYS A 149 -7.06 -25.94 2.06
CA LYS A 149 -6.48 -24.95 2.97
C LYS A 149 -5.98 -23.75 2.16
N LEU A 150 -6.54 -22.59 2.45
CA LEU A 150 -6.05 -21.34 1.90
C LEU A 150 -4.89 -20.85 2.77
N LYS A 151 -3.80 -20.44 2.12
CA LYS A 151 -2.72 -19.77 2.83
C LYS A 151 -3.23 -18.38 3.25
N SER A 152 -3.02 -18.03 4.53
CA SER A 152 -3.25 -16.66 4.96
C SER A 152 -2.35 -15.72 4.16
N PHE A 153 -2.95 -14.68 3.59
CA PHE A 153 -2.17 -13.64 2.91
C PHE A 153 -1.58 -12.71 3.94
N LYS A 154 -0.27 -12.51 3.82
CA LYS A 154 0.49 -11.58 4.64
C LYS A 154 1.07 -10.51 3.70
N PRO A 155 0.39 -9.38 3.52
CA PRO A 155 0.83 -8.32 2.60
C PRO A 155 2.24 -7.83 2.90
N GLU A 156 2.62 -7.82 4.18
CA GLU A 156 3.94 -7.41 4.65
C GLU A 156 5.08 -8.34 4.21
N GLU A 157 4.79 -9.62 3.92
CA GLU A 157 5.82 -10.58 3.49
C GLU A 157 6.03 -10.57 1.98
N ARG A 158 4.93 -10.45 1.19
CA ARG A 158 4.96 -10.65 -0.27
C ARG A 158 4.40 -9.48 -1.07
N GLY A 159 3.80 -8.50 -0.44
CA GLY A 159 3.11 -7.41 -1.13
C GLY A 159 1.78 -7.81 -1.76
N ILE A 160 1.32 -9.04 -1.56
CA ILE A 160 0.07 -9.55 -2.14
C ILE A 160 -1.06 -9.28 -1.16
N GLU A 161 -2.02 -8.48 -1.58
CA GLU A 161 -3.15 -8.02 -0.75
C GLU A 161 -4.34 -8.98 -0.78
N PHE A 162 -4.56 -9.66 -1.92
CA PHE A 162 -5.70 -10.54 -2.12
C PHE A 162 -5.40 -11.64 -3.14
N ALA A 163 -6.27 -12.66 -3.18
CA ALA A 163 -6.23 -13.71 -4.19
C ALA A 163 -7.56 -13.85 -4.92
N LEU A 164 -7.50 -14.05 -6.22
CA LEU A 164 -8.59 -14.56 -7.04
C LEU A 164 -8.33 -16.01 -7.40
N ILE A 165 -9.22 -16.89 -6.98
CA ILE A 165 -9.16 -18.31 -7.27
C ILE A 165 -10.22 -18.64 -8.33
N LEU A 166 -9.76 -19.06 -9.50
CA LEU A 166 -10.63 -19.55 -10.56
C LEU A 166 -10.80 -21.04 -10.38
N ASP A 167 -12.03 -21.48 -10.17
CA ASP A 167 -12.34 -22.91 -10.08
C ASP A 167 -12.49 -23.55 -11.47
N THR A 168 -12.53 -24.86 -11.52
CA THR A 168 -12.65 -25.62 -12.77
C THR A 168 -14.11 -25.65 -13.26
N PRO A 169 -14.37 -25.65 -14.58
CA PRO A 169 -15.72 -25.74 -15.11
C PRO A 169 -16.23 -27.20 -15.22
N PHE A 170 -15.66 -28.13 -14.44
CA PHE A 170 -15.99 -29.56 -14.46
C PHE A 170 -16.60 -29.96 -13.13
N TYR A 171 -17.93 -30.04 -13.03
CA TYR A 171 -18.61 -30.47 -11.80
C TYR A 171 -19.82 -31.34 -12.07
N ASP A 172 -20.08 -32.22 -11.12
CA ASP A 172 -21.33 -32.96 -11.06
C ASP A 172 -22.48 -32.08 -10.53
N ASN A 173 -22.19 -31.12 -9.63
CA ASN A 173 -23.17 -30.24 -9.02
C ASN A 173 -22.65 -28.83 -8.78
N TYR A 174 -23.08 -27.89 -9.61
CA TYR A 174 -22.72 -26.48 -9.54
C TYR A 174 -23.14 -25.82 -8.19
N ASN A 175 -24.36 -26.11 -7.72
CA ASN A 175 -24.86 -25.51 -6.47
C ASN A 175 -24.04 -25.94 -5.24
N SER A 176 -23.57 -27.21 -5.24
CA SER A 176 -22.71 -27.71 -4.17
C SER A 176 -21.36 -26.97 -4.13
N LYS A 177 -20.80 -26.67 -5.29
CA LYS A 177 -19.54 -25.90 -5.42
C LYS A 177 -19.72 -24.46 -4.95
N THR A 178 -20.78 -23.80 -5.34
CA THR A 178 -21.10 -22.43 -4.91
C THR A 178 -21.18 -22.35 -3.40
N LYS A 179 -21.95 -23.23 -2.76
CA LYS A 179 -22.05 -23.29 -1.28
C LYS A 179 -20.71 -23.53 -0.60
N ARG A 180 -19.86 -24.36 -1.20
CA ARG A 180 -18.51 -24.60 -0.65
C ARG A 180 -17.64 -23.33 -0.74
N ALA A 181 -17.68 -22.61 -1.86
CA ALA A 181 -16.97 -21.36 -2.04
C ALA A 181 -17.46 -20.29 -1.03
N GLU A 182 -18.77 -20.23 -0.77
CA GLU A 182 -19.36 -19.35 0.26
C GLU A 182 -18.78 -19.65 1.65
N VAL A 183 -18.70 -20.93 2.05
CA VAL A 183 -18.12 -21.34 3.34
C VAL A 183 -16.63 -20.94 3.43
N LEU A 184 -15.85 -21.22 2.38
CA LEU A 184 -14.42 -20.84 2.34
C LEU A 184 -14.23 -19.33 2.36
N ALA A 185 -15.12 -18.56 1.74
CA ALA A 185 -15.07 -17.10 1.71
C ALA A 185 -15.32 -16.49 3.10
N GLN A 186 -16.16 -17.09 3.94
CA GLN A 186 -16.40 -16.62 5.31
C GLN A 186 -15.12 -16.57 6.15
N ASP A 187 -14.25 -17.56 5.98
CA ASP A 187 -13.00 -17.68 6.73
C ASP A 187 -11.83 -16.89 6.08
N ASN A 188 -12.02 -16.37 4.88
CA ASN A 188 -10.92 -15.81 4.05
C ASN A 188 -11.30 -14.49 3.40
N LYS A 189 -11.37 -13.42 4.20
CA LYS A 189 -11.74 -12.06 3.77
C LYS A 189 -11.01 -11.54 2.52
N ARG A 190 -9.77 -11.94 2.32
CA ARG A 190 -8.87 -11.49 1.23
C ARG A 190 -8.93 -12.38 -0.01
N THR A 191 -9.91 -13.29 -0.09
CA THR A 191 -10.03 -14.23 -1.21
C THR A 191 -11.34 -14.04 -1.94
N ILE A 192 -11.25 -14.04 -3.27
CA ILE A 192 -12.37 -14.02 -4.20
C ILE A 192 -12.36 -15.36 -4.92
N PHE A 193 -13.50 -16.02 -4.97
CA PHE A 193 -13.70 -17.27 -5.69
C PHE A 193 -14.50 -16.99 -6.96
N TRP A 194 -14.02 -17.47 -8.09
CA TRP A 194 -14.71 -17.42 -9.38
C TRP A 194 -15.14 -18.82 -9.77
N ILE A 195 -16.44 -19.10 -9.65
CA ILE A 195 -17.06 -20.38 -9.95
C ILE A 195 -17.70 -20.29 -11.32
N PRO A 196 -17.12 -20.90 -12.36
CA PRO A 196 -17.70 -20.88 -13.70
C PRO A 196 -18.94 -21.80 -13.79
N GLN A 197 -19.80 -21.56 -14.76
CA GLN A 197 -20.82 -22.55 -15.13
C GLN A 197 -20.16 -23.82 -15.65
N ASN A 198 -20.89 -24.95 -15.57
CA ASN A 198 -20.41 -26.21 -16.12
C ASN A 198 -20.27 -26.12 -17.65
N LEU A 199 -19.23 -26.71 -18.19
CA LEU A 199 -19.14 -26.97 -19.62
C LEU A 199 -20.08 -28.12 -20.00
N ASP A 200 -20.70 -28.01 -21.17
CA ASP A 200 -21.50 -29.09 -21.71
C ASP A 200 -20.61 -30.26 -22.15
N GLN A 201 -21.21 -31.44 -22.30
CA GLN A 201 -20.52 -32.67 -22.66
C GLN A 201 -19.82 -32.57 -24.03
N LYS A 202 -20.41 -31.82 -24.96
CA LYS A 202 -19.83 -31.58 -26.29
C LYS A 202 -18.52 -30.80 -26.16
N THR A 203 -18.52 -29.73 -25.40
CA THR A 203 -17.31 -28.92 -25.14
C THR A 203 -16.23 -29.71 -24.40
N ILE A 204 -16.62 -30.58 -23.45
CA ILE A 204 -15.66 -31.48 -22.76
C ILE A 204 -15.02 -32.46 -23.75
N LYS A 205 -15.83 -33.01 -24.66
CA LYS A 205 -15.34 -33.90 -25.74
C LYS A 205 -14.39 -33.14 -26.69
N ASP A 206 -14.74 -31.93 -27.07
CA ASP A 206 -13.89 -31.06 -27.90
C ASP A 206 -12.57 -30.70 -27.21
N LEU A 207 -12.58 -30.43 -25.90
CA LEU A 207 -11.38 -30.24 -25.08
C LEU A 207 -10.48 -31.48 -25.07
N LYS A 208 -11.05 -32.65 -24.89
CA LYS A 208 -10.30 -33.92 -24.99
C LYS A 208 -9.70 -34.12 -26.38
N LYS A 209 -10.47 -33.86 -27.45
CA LYS A 209 -9.95 -33.89 -28.82
C LYS A 209 -8.81 -32.90 -29.04
N TYR A 210 -8.97 -31.68 -28.56
CA TYR A 210 -7.92 -30.64 -28.62
C TYR A 210 -6.63 -31.08 -27.90
N ARG A 211 -6.75 -31.63 -26.69
CA ARG A 211 -5.61 -32.14 -25.92
C ARG A 211 -4.95 -33.33 -26.59
N ALA A 212 -5.74 -34.28 -27.09
CA ALA A 212 -5.26 -35.42 -27.86
C ALA A 212 -4.50 -35.00 -29.13
N ALA A 213 -5.07 -34.03 -29.88
CA ALA A 213 -4.39 -33.45 -31.04
C ALA A 213 -3.05 -32.82 -30.69
N ASN A 214 -2.99 -32.03 -29.59
CA ASN A 214 -1.72 -31.44 -29.11
C ASN A 214 -0.67 -32.51 -28.74
N ASN A 215 -1.11 -33.60 -28.08
CA ASN A 215 -0.21 -34.69 -27.71
C ASN A 215 0.34 -35.38 -28.96
N LEU A 216 -0.53 -35.65 -29.96
CA LEU A 216 -0.12 -36.27 -31.24
C LEU A 216 0.75 -35.32 -32.08
N ILE A 217 0.48 -34.00 -32.10
CA ILE A 217 1.35 -33.00 -32.73
C ILE A 217 2.74 -33.05 -32.10
N GLY A 218 2.83 -33.16 -30.74
CA GLY A 218 4.10 -33.36 -30.06
C GLY A 218 4.83 -34.63 -30.50
N LYS A 219 4.09 -35.75 -30.66
CA LYS A 219 4.63 -37.04 -31.13
C LYS A 219 5.19 -36.93 -32.55
N TYR A 220 4.50 -36.22 -33.44
CA TYR A 220 4.88 -36.04 -34.85
C TYR A 220 5.65 -34.73 -35.11
N SER A 221 6.24 -34.14 -34.11
CA SER A 221 6.96 -32.83 -34.24
C SER A 221 8.14 -32.88 -35.22
N ASN A 222 8.75 -34.07 -35.38
CA ASN A 222 9.84 -34.32 -36.33
C ASN A 222 9.41 -35.47 -37.29
N PRO A 223 8.61 -35.20 -38.31
CA PRO A 223 8.09 -36.22 -39.18
C PRO A 223 9.20 -36.92 -39.99
N ALA A 224 9.21 -38.24 -39.93
CA ALA A 224 10.20 -39.08 -40.64
C ALA A 224 9.74 -39.48 -42.05
N SER A 225 8.49 -39.19 -42.41
CA SER A 225 7.90 -39.53 -43.72
C SER A 225 6.90 -38.45 -44.19
N ASP A 226 6.58 -38.49 -45.49
CA ASP A 226 5.54 -37.62 -46.08
C ASP A 226 4.17 -37.90 -45.44
N GLU A 227 3.91 -39.15 -45.06
CA GLU A 227 2.70 -39.54 -44.36
C GLU A 227 2.58 -38.86 -42.98
N GLU A 228 3.64 -38.88 -42.20
CA GLU A 228 3.67 -38.20 -40.89
C GLU A 228 3.56 -36.68 -41.04
N THR A 229 4.12 -36.11 -42.13
CA THR A 229 3.97 -34.69 -42.46
C THR A 229 2.51 -34.32 -42.72
N GLN A 230 1.78 -35.18 -43.48
CA GLN A 230 0.36 -34.99 -43.76
C GLN A 230 -0.49 -35.17 -42.48
N LYS A 231 -0.21 -36.18 -41.64
CA LYS A 231 -0.85 -36.35 -40.31
C LYS A 231 -0.67 -35.11 -39.44
N LEU A 232 0.53 -34.62 -39.36
CA LEU A 232 0.84 -33.38 -38.60
C LEU A 232 0.03 -32.19 -39.10
N ALA A 233 -0.11 -32.03 -40.42
CA ALA A 233 -0.90 -30.94 -41.00
C ALA A 233 -2.39 -31.06 -40.68
N GLN A 234 -2.95 -32.25 -40.76
CA GLN A 234 -4.36 -32.54 -40.41
C GLN A 234 -4.62 -32.30 -38.91
N LEU A 235 -3.76 -32.83 -38.03
CA LEU A 235 -3.87 -32.61 -36.58
C LEU A 235 -3.80 -31.12 -36.18
N LYS A 236 -2.95 -30.34 -36.84
CA LYS A 236 -2.88 -28.88 -36.63
C LYS A 236 -4.18 -28.20 -37.06
N THR A 237 -4.74 -28.58 -38.21
CA THR A 237 -6.01 -28.03 -38.71
C THR A 237 -7.14 -28.35 -37.75
N GLU A 238 -7.26 -29.60 -37.29
CA GLU A 238 -8.28 -30.02 -36.33
C GLU A 238 -8.16 -29.27 -35.00
N ARG A 239 -6.96 -29.21 -34.45
CA ARG A 239 -6.67 -28.43 -33.25
C ARG A 239 -7.11 -26.97 -33.37
N ASP A 240 -6.79 -26.33 -34.48
CA ASP A 240 -7.07 -24.90 -34.70
C ASP A 240 -8.57 -24.64 -34.90
N ASN A 241 -9.30 -25.58 -35.52
CA ASN A 241 -10.76 -25.56 -35.65
C ASN A 241 -11.47 -25.69 -34.30
N LEU A 242 -10.98 -26.56 -33.42
CA LEU A 242 -11.52 -26.75 -32.07
C LEU A 242 -11.22 -25.59 -31.16
N LYS A 243 -10.02 -24.98 -31.28
CA LYS A 243 -9.53 -23.95 -30.40
C LYS A 243 -10.51 -22.78 -30.18
N ASN A 244 -11.03 -22.23 -31.28
CA ASN A 244 -11.93 -21.07 -31.20
C ASN A 244 -13.26 -21.42 -30.53
N LYS A 245 -13.82 -22.58 -30.83
CA LYS A 245 -15.08 -23.07 -30.24
C LYS A 245 -14.93 -23.29 -28.74
N ILE A 246 -13.84 -23.92 -28.31
CA ILE A 246 -13.53 -24.19 -26.92
C ILE A 246 -13.30 -22.87 -26.18
N GLU A 247 -12.52 -21.95 -26.77
CA GLU A 247 -12.25 -20.62 -26.16
C GLU A 247 -13.56 -19.86 -25.88
N GLU A 248 -14.48 -19.82 -26.86
CA GLU A 248 -15.78 -19.16 -26.67
C GLU A 248 -16.62 -19.84 -25.57
N ALA A 249 -16.64 -21.19 -25.52
CA ALA A 249 -17.39 -21.92 -24.51
C ALA A 249 -16.80 -21.73 -23.10
N VAL A 250 -15.49 -21.79 -22.95
CA VAL A 250 -14.79 -21.55 -21.68
C VAL A 250 -15.04 -20.13 -21.20
N VAL A 251 -14.87 -19.13 -22.07
CA VAL A 251 -15.13 -17.72 -21.73
C VAL A 251 -16.58 -17.51 -21.29
N ARG A 252 -17.54 -18.12 -22.01
CA ARG A 252 -18.96 -18.07 -21.64
C ARG A 252 -19.23 -18.71 -20.29
N ALA A 253 -18.60 -19.85 -19.99
CA ALA A 253 -18.76 -20.53 -18.70
C ALA A 253 -18.32 -19.65 -17.54
N TYR A 254 -17.20 -18.93 -17.67
CA TYR A 254 -16.74 -17.98 -16.65
C TYR A 254 -17.58 -16.70 -16.63
N ALA A 255 -17.97 -16.14 -17.77
CA ALA A 255 -18.80 -14.94 -17.86
C ALA A 255 -20.20 -15.14 -17.24
N ASN A 256 -20.78 -16.34 -17.35
CA ASN A 256 -22.05 -16.71 -16.72
C ASN A 256 -21.85 -17.33 -15.34
N GLY A 257 -20.63 -17.35 -14.84
CA GLY A 257 -20.28 -17.88 -13.54
C GLY A 257 -20.64 -16.94 -12.40
N LYS A 258 -20.24 -17.32 -11.20
CA LYS A 258 -20.48 -16.56 -9.96
C LYS A 258 -19.16 -16.17 -9.32
N LEU A 259 -19.05 -14.90 -8.90
CA LEU A 259 -17.97 -14.40 -8.06
C LEU A 259 -18.46 -14.31 -6.62
N ILE A 260 -17.67 -14.83 -5.69
CA ILE A 260 -18.03 -14.93 -4.27
C ILE A 260 -16.85 -14.47 -3.44
N ASN A 261 -17.09 -13.55 -2.51
CA ASN A 261 -16.15 -13.23 -1.46
C ASN A 261 -16.86 -13.19 -0.08
N HIS A 262 -16.18 -12.79 0.96
CA HIS A 262 -16.74 -12.67 2.31
C HIS A 262 -17.92 -11.67 2.40
N TYR A 263 -17.92 -10.62 1.58
CA TYR A 263 -18.85 -9.48 1.69
C TYR A 263 -20.02 -9.53 0.72
N THR A 264 -19.79 -10.08 -0.46
CA THR A 264 -20.77 -10.04 -1.54
C THR A 264 -20.61 -11.19 -2.51
N GLU A 265 -21.65 -11.46 -3.27
CA GLU A 265 -21.63 -12.33 -4.43
C GLU A 265 -22.19 -11.59 -5.65
N VAL A 266 -21.66 -11.90 -6.82
CA VAL A 266 -22.11 -11.34 -8.09
C VAL A 266 -22.38 -12.49 -9.04
N ASP A 267 -23.65 -12.60 -9.46
CA ASP A 267 -24.10 -13.48 -10.53
C ASP A 267 -24.07 -12.71 -11.84
N ASP A 268 -23.85 -13.41 -12.95
CA ASP A 268 -23.87 -12.87 -14.30
C ASP A 268 -22.91 -11.67 -14.52
N ILE A 269 -21.67 -12.02 -14.72
CA ILE A 269 -20.56 -11.09 -14.93
C ILE A 269 -20.62 -10.39 -16.29
N GLN A 270 -21.54 -10.78 -17.18
CA GLN A 270 -21.67 -10.26 -18.55
C GLN A 270 -21.92 -8.74 -18.61
N HIS A 271 -22.48 -8.15 -17.56
CA HIS A 271 -22.72 -6.70 -17.48
C HIS A 271 -21.43 -5.89 -17.29
N PHE A 272 -20.34 -6.52 -16.91
CA PHE A 272 -19.06 -5.87 -16.77
C PHE A 272 -18.23 -6.01 -18.05
N GLN A 273 -17.94 -4.90 -18.69
CA GLN A 273 -17.19 -4.89 -19.96
C GLN A 273 -15.71 -5.33 -19.80
N ASP A 274 -15.20 -5.45 -18.57
CA ASP A 274 -13.81 -5.74 -18.26
C ASP A 274 -13.70 -6.44 -16.90
N VAL A 275 -13.03 -7.59 -16.85
CA VAL A 275 -12.73 -8.35 -15.62
C VAL A 275 -11.99 -7.47 -14.61
N LYS A 276 -11.13 -6.56 -15.06
CA LYS A 276 -10.40 -5.66 -14.19
C LYS A 276 -11.35 -4.77 -13.38
N ARG A 277 -12.40 -4.23 -13.98
CA ARG A 277 -13.42 -3.42 -13.27
C ARG A 277 -14.21 -4.23 -12.25
N ILE A 278 -14.50 -5.50 -12.58
CA ILE A 278 -15.15 -6.39 -11.60
C ILE A 278 -14.25 -6.57 -10.39
N MET A 279 -12.97 -6.83 -10.63
CA MET A 279 -12.01 -7.01 -9.55
C MET A 279 -11.85 -5.75 -8.69
N GLU A 280 -11.78 -4.59 -9.32
CA GLU A 280 -11.73 -3.30 -8.61
C GLU A 280 -12.97 -3.11 -7.73
N HIS A 281 -14.17 -3.44 -8.22
CA HIS A 281 -15.40 -3.39 -7.42
C HIS A 281 -15.35 -4.34 -6.19
N PHE A 282 -14.87 -5.57 -6.35
CA PHE A 282 -14.69 -6.47 -5.20
C PHE A 282 -13.63 -5.98 -4.23
N LEU A 283 -12.58 -5.33 -4.74
CA LEU A 283 -11.52 -4.75 -3.91
C LEU A 283 -12.03 -3.60 -3.04
N ASP A 284 -12.95 -2.77 -3.54
CA ASP A 284 -13.57 -1.71 -2.74
C ASP A 284 -14.19 -2.30 -1.48
N HIS A 285 -14.98 -3.38 -1.59
CA HIS A 285 -15.59 -4.01 -0.42
C HIS A 285 -14.57 -4.65 0.53
N ILE A 286 -13.55 -5.34 0.00
CA ILE A 286 -12.52 -6.00 0.81
C ILE A 286 -11.63 -4.98 1.52
N LEU A 287 -11.11 -4.01 0.78
CA LEU A 287 -10.10 -3.10 1.29
C LEU A 287 -10.71 -1.97 2.12
N ASP A 288 -11.97 -1.58 1.85
CA ASP A 288 -12.69 -0.62 2.66
C ASP A 288 -12.95 -1.14 4.08
N ASP A 289 -13.23 -2.43 4.24
CA ASP A 289 -13.36 -3.06 5.57
C ASP A 289 -12.02 -3.25 6.28
N LEU A 290 -10.98 -3.61 5.54
CA LEU A 290 -9.67 -3.88 6.11
C LEU A 290 -8.88 -2.60 6.42
N TYR A 291 -8.99 -1.58 5.57
CA TYR A 291 -8.19 -0.36 5.65
C TYR A 291 -9.01 0.88 5.94
N LEU A 292 -9.76 0.84 7.05
CA LEU A 292 -10.68 1.90 7.48
C LEU A 292 -10.02 3.28 7.63
N LYS A 293 -8.71 3.30 7.94
CA LYS A 293 -7.93 4.52 8.13
C LYS A 293 -7.04 4.87 6.93
N HIS A 294 -7.25 4.20 5.79
CA HIS A 294 -6.45 4.50 4.59
C HIS A 294 -6.83 5.86 4.00
N PRO A 295 -5.85 6.72 3.66
CA PRO A 295 -6.10 8.01 3.05
C PRO A 295 -6.82 7.91 1.69
N HIS A 296 -7.77 8.82 1.43
CA HIS A 296 -8.51 8.86 0.16
C HIS A 296 -7.78 9.78 -0.84
N TYR A 297 -6.76 9.26 -1.51
CA TYR A 297 -6.00 10.04 -2.49
C TYR A 297 -6.85 10.40 -3.71
N LYS A 298 -6.73 11.66 -4.18
CA LYS A 298 -7.45 12.12 -5.38
C LYS A 298 -6.80 11.63 -6.68
N LYS A 299 -5.50 11.30 -6.63
CA LYS A 299 -4.73 10.73 -7.76
C LYS A 299 -3.71 9.70 -7.25
N SER A 300 -3.26 8.82 -8.14
CA SER A 300 -2.19 7.87 -7.83
C SER A 300 -0.90 8.60 -7.47
N ILE A 301 -0.23 8.11 -6.42
CA ILE A 301 1.04 8.68 -5.96
C ILE A 301 2.18 8.02 -6.73
N SER A 302 2.87 8.80 -7.54
CA SER A 302 4.14 8.41 -8.16
C SER A 302 5.33 8.89 -7.34
N ARG A 303 6.47 8.26 -7.54
CA ARG A 303 7.76 8.71 -6.94
C ARG A 303 8.06 10.18 -7.21
N ARG A 304 7.74 10.66 -8.42
CA ARG A 304 7.96 12.07 -8.79
C ARG A 304 7.11 13.01 -7.93
N GLN A 305 5.84 12.68 -7.72
CA GLN A 305 4.92 13.50 -6.91
C GLN A 305 5.29 13.46 -5.43
N SER A 306 5.65 12.28 -4.88
CA SER A 306 6.17 12.18 -3.51
C SER A 306 7.41 13.05 -3.32
N ASN A 307 8.37 12.97 -4.24
CA ASN A 307 9.60 13.78 -4.19
C ASN A 307 9.33 15.27 -4.32
N SER A 308 8.40 15.69 -5.20
CA SER A 308 8.01 17.10 -5.33
C SER A 308 7.41 17.62 -4.02
N LEU A 309 6.45 16.89 -3.44
CA LEU A 309 5.82 17.28 -2.18
C LEU A 309 6.84 17.37 -1.04
N ILE A 310 7.74 16.40 -0.93
CA ILE A 310 8.78 16.42 0.11
C ILE A 310 9.71 17.63 -0.05
N ARG A 311 10.20 17.88 -1.26
CA ARG A 311 11.15 18.96 -1.54
C ARG A 311 10.52 20.35 -1.43
N ASP A 312 9.33 20.54 -1.99
CA ASP A 312 8.75 21.86 -2.23
C ASP A 312 7.80 22.31 -1.11
N PHE A 313 7.36 21.40 -0.24
CA PHE A 313 6.47 21.69 0.89
C PHE A 313 6.98 21.16 2.24
N ILE A 314 7.34 19.87 2.33
CA ILE A 314 7.63 19.23 3.63
C ILE A 314 8.97 19.72 4.21
N ILE A 315 10.04 19.76 3.42
CA ILE A 315 11.34 20.26 3.90
C ILE A 315 11.27 21.75 4.28
N PRO A 316 10.63 22.63 3.48
CA PRO A 316 10.44 24.03 3.85
C PRO A 316 9.44 24.26 4.98
N LEU A 317 8.61 23.29 5.33
CA LEU A 317 7.53 23.30 6.32
C LEU A 317 6.35 24.22 6.00
N LYS A 318 6.49 25.09 5.03
CA LYS A 318 5.44 25.96 4.49
C LYS A 318 5.71 26.33 3.04
N THR A 319 4.65 26.63 2.29
CA THR A 319 4.73 27.12 0.91
C THR A 319 3.53 28.02 0.60
N ASP A 320 3.75 29.04 -0.20
CA ASP A 320 2.71 29.86 -0.83
C ASP A 320 2.39 29.40 -2.27
N ALA A 321 3.14 28.42 -2.77
CA ALA A 321 2.94 27.86 -4.10
C ALA A 321 1.70 26.94 -4.13
N GLU A 322 0.89 27.08 -5.19
CA GLU A 322 -0.20 26.15 -5.50
C GLU A 322 0.38 24.86 -6.10
N LEU A 323 0.68 23.89 -5.22
CA LEU A 323 1.17 22.58 -5.62
C LEU A 323 -0.01 21.61 -5.71
N SER A 324 -0.20 20.97 -6.86
CA SER A 324 -1.25 19.95 -7.04
C SER A 324 -1.10 18.77 -6.08
N GLU A 325 0.11 18.50 -5.61
CA GLU A 325 0.45 17.46 -4.65
C GLU A 325 -0.11 17.76 -3.25
N ILE A 326 -0.32 19.01 -2.89
CA ILE A 326 -0.95 19.38 -1.62
C ILE A 326 -2.39 18.86 -1.61
N GLU A 327 -3.19 19.21 -2.62
CA GLU A 327 -4.58 18.80 -2.73
C GLU A 327 -4.74 17.28 -2.93
N ASN A 328 -3.85 16.67 -3.73
CA ASN A 328 -3.99 15.27 -4.11
C ASN A 328 -3.42 14.30 -3.07
N ILE A 329 -2.44 14.71 -2.25
CA ILE A 329 -1.68 13.84 -1.35
C ILE A 329 -1.66 14.37 0.09
N ALA A 330 -1.27 15.64 0.31
CA ALA A 330 -1.07 16.18 1.66
C ALA A 330 -2.39 16.37 2.43
N GLU A 331 -3.46 16.85 1.77
CA GLU A 331 -4.79 16.93 2.36
C GLU A 331 -5.35 15.55 2.73
N PRO A 332 -5.35 14.53 1.82
CA PRO A 332 -5.76 13.18 2.17
C PRO A 332 -4.98 12.54 3.33
N LEU A 333 -3.69 12.86 3.48
CA LEU A 333 -2.86 12.43 4.60
C LEU A 333 -3.10 13.25 5.89
N ASP A 334 -3.90 14.29 5.82
CA ASP A 334 -4.15 15.24 6.91
C ASP A 334 -2.86 15.87 7.49
N ILE A 335 -1.91 16.18 6.60
CA ILE A 335 -0.61 16.77 6.97
C ILE A 335 -0.45 18.24 6.60
N VAL A 336 -1.53 18.93 6.26
CA VAL A 336 -1.50 20.32 5.82
C VAL A 336 -2.57 21.18 6.50
N ASN A 337 -2.19 22.41 6.87
CA ASN A 337 -3.08 23.50 7.26
C ASN A 337 -2.96 24.65 6.25
N TYR A 338 -4.09 25.28 5.91
CA TYR A 338 -4.14 26.49 5.10
C TYR A 338 -4.68 27.67 5.92
N ASN A 339 -3.93 28.78 5.99
CA ASN A 339 -4.31 29.97 6.76
C ASN A 339 -4.83 31.12 5.90
N GLY A 340 -5.22 30.86 4.66
CA GLY A 340 -5.68 31.87 3.68
C GLY A 340 -4.56 32.54 2.88
N LYS A 341 -3.29 32.35 3.23
CA LYS A 341 -2.13 32.93 2.55
C LYS A 341 -1.09 31.89 2.12
N TYR A 342 -0.83 30.92 2.97
CA TYR A 342 0.14 29.86 2.73
C TYR A 342 -0.31 28.53 3.33
N TYR A 343 0.22 27.45 2.80
CA TYR A 343 0.12 26.10 3.37
C TYR A 343 1.25 25.88 4.36
N SER A 344 0.95 25.25 5.49
CA SER A 344 1.91 24.87 6.51
C SER A 344 1.75 23.40 6.89
N LEU A 345 2.85 22.75 7.30
CA LEU A 345 2.84 21.38 7.74
C LEU A 345 2.04 21.23 9.06
N LYS A 346 1.05 20.32 9.03
CA LYS A 346 0.26 19.89 10.19
C LYS A 346 0.80 18.56 10.69
N ILE A 347 1.13 18.47 11.98
CA ILE A 347 1.61 17.23 12.59
C ILE A 347 0.69 16.69 13.68
N GLU A 348 -0.37 17.41 13.99
CA GLU A 348 -1.40 16.96 14.92
C GLU A 348 -2.44 16.14 14.15
N ASN A 349 -2.09 14.91 13.81
CA ASN A 349 -2.97 13.95 13.18
C ASN A 349 -2.76 12.54 13.74
N GLU A 350 -3.71 11.66 13.49
CA GLU A 350 -3.77 10.32 14.07
C GLU A 350 -2.57 9.44 13.69
N ILE A 351 -2.09 9.53 12.44
CA ILE A 351 -0.94 8.74 11.97
C ILE A 351 0.33 9.11 12.73
N PHE A 352 0.58 10.41 12.89
CA PHE A 352 1.77 10.92 13.58
C PHE A 352 1.73 10.57 15.07
N GLU A 353 0.55 10.69 15.70
CA GLU A 353 0.36 10.29 17.08
C GLU A 353 0.63 8.80 17.29
N GLU A 354 0.12 7.94 16.42
CA GLU A 354 0.36 6.50 16.53
C GLU A 354 1.83 6.14 16.34
N ILE A 355 2.52 6.76 15.37
CA ILE A 355 3.96 6.54 15.20
C ILE A 355 4.72 6.99 16.44
N THR A 356 4.43 8.19 16.96
CA THR A 356 5.14 8.74 18.13
C THR A 356 4.85 7.98 19.42
N LYS A 357 3.67 7.35 19.56
CA LYS A 357 3.34 6.45 20.68
C LYS A 357 4.15 5.15 20.69
N ILE A 358 4.55 4.67 19.51
CA ILE A 358 5.39 3.46 19.39
C ILE A 358 6.83 3.76 19.81
N LEU A 359 7.28 5.01 19.60
CA LEU A 359 8.65 5.40 19.83
C LEU A 359 8.89 5.76 21.30
N SER A 360 9.93 5.22 21.89
CA SER A 360 10.47 5.63 23.18
C SER A 360 11.52 6.74 23.01
N ASP A 361 11.80 7.46 24.11
CA ASP A 361 12.72 8.60 24.04
C ASP A 361 14.19 8.18 23.81
N GLU A 362 14.57 6.97 24.18
CA GLU A 362 15.96 6.50 24.17
C GLU A 362 16.24 5.35 23.19
N GLU A 363 15.19 4.61 22.75
CA GLU A 363 15.36 3.45 21.90
C GLU A 363 15.24 3.78 20.41
N TRP A 364 16.03 3.08 19.60
CA TRP A 364 15.97 3.14 18.15
C TRP A 364 15.14 1.98 17.62
N HIS A 365 14.07 2.30 16.91
CA HIS A 365 13.17 1.34 16.30
C HIS A 365 13.46 1.20 14.81
N SER A 366 13.40 -0.01 14.27
CA SER A 366 13.57 -0.26 12.83
C SER A 366 12.49 0.46 12.03
N SER A 367 12.89 1.33 11.10
CA SER A 367 11.97 2.04 10.20
C SER A 367 11.13 1.06 9.38
N LYS A 368 11.72 -0.06 8.95
CA LYS A 368 11.03 -1.12 8.20
C LYS A 368 9.97 -1.83 9.04
N GLU A 369 10.21 -2.09 10.32
CA GLU A 369 9.22 -2.72 11.20
C GLU A 369 8.04 -1.80 11.44
N ILE A 370 8.29 -0.50 11.60
CA ILE A 370 7.22 0.50 11.73
C ILE A 370 6.43 0.59 10.42
N TYR A 371 7.09 0.67 9.26
CA TYR A 371 6.42 0.61 7.97
C TYR A 371 5.52 -0.63 7.85
N ASN A 372 6.04 -1.81 8.16
CA ASN A 372 5.28 -3.05 8.11
C ASN A 372 4.04 -3.04 9.01
N LYS A 373 4.08 -2.31 10.13
CA LYS A 373 2.92 -2.12 11.00
C LYS A 373 1.85 -1.24 10.33
N PHE A 374 2.24 -0.14 9.69
CA PHE A 374 1.32 0.77 9.00
C PHE A 374 0.88 0.27 7.61
N ARG A 375 1.58 -0.70 7.05
CA ARG A 375 1.17 -1.42 5.86
C ARG A 375 -0.01 -2.37 6.11
N LYS A 376 -0.20 -2.81 7.36
CA LYS A 376 -1.30 -3.67 7.80
C LYS A 376 -2.58 -2.87 8.10
N GLU A 377 -3.61 -3.61 8.46
CA GLU A 377 -4.84 -3.06 9.02
C GLU A 377 -4.56 -2.20 10.28
N PRO A 378 -5.25 -1.10 10.48
CA PRO A 378 -6.30 -0.51 9.63
C PRO A 378 -5.81 0.49 8.57
N TRP A 379 -4.49 0.69 8.39
CA TRP A 379 -3.92 1.77 7.59
C TRP A 379 -3.67 1.40 6.12
N GLY A 380 -3.06 0.25 5.84
CA GLY A 380 -2.72 -0.19 4.49
C GLY A 380 -1.84 0.79 3.70
N LEU A 381 -0.92 1.52 4.36
CA LEU A 381 -0.10 2.54 3.72
C LEU A 381 0.87 1.94 2.71
N GLN A 382 1.02 2.63 1.58
CA GLN A 382 2.04 2.33 0.58
C GLN A 382 3.37 3.01 0.92
N GLU A 383 4.44 2.56 0.28
CA GLU A 383 5.80 3.03 0.54
C GLU A 383 5.94 4.54 0.39
N TYR A 384 5.41 5.14 -0.70
CA TYR A 384 5.49 6.58 -0.92
C TYR A 384 4.72 7.40 0.12
N SER A 385 3.59 6.90 0.60
CA SER A 385 2.84 7.53 1.69
C SER A 385 3.64 7.52 2.98
N TYR A 386 4.30 6.40 3.29
CA TYR A 386 5.16 6.28 4.46
C TYR A 386 6.41 7.17 4.36
N GLU A 387 7.02 7.29 3.18
CA GLU A 387 8.13 8.21 2.93
C GLU A 387 7.76 9.67 3.20
N ILE A 388 6.57 10.10 2.75
CA ILE A 388 6.03 11.44 2.99
C ILE A 388 5.85 11.68 4.50
N ILE A 389 5.26 10.73 5.21
CA ILE A 389 5.06 10.78 6.66
C ILE A 389 6.40 10.84 7.38
N LEU A 390 7.35 10.02 7.00
CA LEU A 390 8.69 9.99 7.57
C LEU A 390 9.42 11.33 7.37
N ALA A 391 9.37 11.86 6.15
CA ALA A 391 9.95 13.15 5.82
C ALA A 391 9.32 14.28 6.65
N ALA A 392 7.99 14.26 6.81
CA ALA A 392 7.28 15.26 7.61
C ALA A 392 7.69 15.22 9.09
N LEU A 393 7.75 14.02 9.68
CA LEU A 393 8.15 13.83 11.07
C LEU A 393 9.60 14.23 11.32
N ILE A 394 10.53 13.93 10.40
CA ILE A 394 11.95 14.31 10.51
C ILE A 394 12.09 15.82 10.33
N SER A 395 11.51 16.41 9.26
CA SER A 395 11.61 17.85 8.99
C SER A 395 11.08 18.69 10.14
N TYR A 396 9.97 18.26 10.73
CA TYR A 396 9.40 18.93 11.88
C TYR A 396 10.22 18.72 13.17
N GLY A 397 10.98 17.61 13.26
CA GLY A 397 11.77 17.24 14.44
C GLY A 397 11.01 16.40 15.48
N SER A 398 9.83 15.88 15.13
CA SER A 398 9.09 14.93 15.99
C SER A 398 9.81 13.62 16.15
N ILE A 399 10.61 13.24 15.16
CA ILE A 399 11.50 12.08 15.21
C ILE A 399 12.93 12.44 14.80
N ARG A 400 13.86 11.62 15.26
CA ARG A 400 15.23 11.54 14.75
C ARG A 400 15.36 10.26 13.96
N ALA A 401 16.10 10.30 12.89
CA ALA A 401 16.37 9.14 12.06
C ALA A 401 17.85 8.74 12.16
N ARG A 402 18.14 7.48 11.87
CA ARG A 402 19.49 6.97 11.71
C ARG A 402 19.58 6.35 10.33
N ASP A 403 20.57 6.76 9.55
CA ASP A 403 20.77 6.23 8.21
C ASP A 403 21.50 4.87 8.23
N LYS A 404 21.81 4.33 7.05
CA LYS A 404 22.54 3.05 6.91
C LYS A 404 23.98 3.09 7.44
N ASN A 405 24.56 4.28 7.56
CA ASN A 405 25.90 4.49 8.10
C ASN A 405 25.89 4.73 9.63
N ASP A 406 24.70 4.61 10.25
CA ASP A 406 24.44 4.95 11.64
C ASP A 406 24.58 6.45 11.99
N ASP A 407 24.63 7.33 10.97
CA ASP A 407 24.60 8.76 11.16
C ASP A 407 23.21 9.24 11.61
N VAL A 408 23.18 10.09 12.65
CA VAL A 408 21.92 10.67 13.13
C VAL A 408 21.49 11.82 12.23
N ILE A 409 20.30 11.69 11.67
CA ILE A 409 19.62 12.67 10.84
C ILE A 409 18.50 13.31 11.68
N ASN A 410 18.67 14.57 12.02
CA ASN A 410 17.66 15.44 12.65
C ASN A 410 17.11 16.43 11.64
N SER A 411 16.21 17.34 12.06
CA SER A 411 15.60 18.33 11.18
C SER A 411 16.60 19.28 10.50
N GLU A 412 17.78 19.54 11.09
CA GLU A 412 18.80 20.38 10.48
C GLU A 412 19.56 19.66 9.35
N LYS A 413 19.90 18.39 9.57
CA LYS A 413 20.60 17.56 8.59
C LYS A 413 19.67 17.09 7.47
N PHE A 414 18.37 16.96 7.75
CA PHE A 414 17.36 16.59 6.77
C PHE A 414 17.00 17.78 5.89
N ASN A 415 17.73 17.94 4.83
CA ASN A 415 17.57 19.02 3.87
C ASN A 415 17.51 18.48 2.44
N ILE A 416 17.31 19.38 1.46
CA ILE A 416 17.22 19.02 0.03
C ILE A 416 18.46 18.26 -0.44
N THR A 417 19.65 18.61 0.05
CA THR A 417 20.91 17.93 -0.33
C THR A 417 20.92 16.47 0.15
N TYR A 418 20.56 16.25 1.43
CA TYR A 418 20.44 14.90 1.97
C TYR A 418 19.35 14.09 1.25
N PHE A 419 18.18 14.69 1.05
CA PHE A 419 17.06 14.03 0.39
C PHE A 419 17.42 13.60 -1.05
N ASN A 420 18.07 14.46 -1.82
CA ASN A 420 18.47 14.18 -3.21
C ASN A 420 19.74 13.33 -3.33
N SER A 421 20.45 13.03 -2.25
CA SER A 421 21.67 12.22 -2.28
C SER A 421 21.37 10.77 -2.70
N GLY A 422 21.93 10.32 -3.82
CA GLY A 422 21.78 8.95 -4.33
C GLY A 422 20.41 8.64 -4.95
N SER A 423 20.26 7.42 -5.48
CA SER A 423 19.05 6.93 -6.16
C SER A 423 18.08 6.16 -5.24
N ALA A 424 18.45 5.90 -3.99
CA ALA A 424 17.64 5.15 -3.04
C ALA A 424 16.42 5.96 -2.56
N THR A 425 15.33 5.28 -2.22
CA THR A 425 14.16 5.89 -1.60
C THR A 425 14.48 6.37 -0.17
N LEU A 426 13.68 7.28 0.39
CA LEU A 426 13.90 7.70 1.78
C LEU A 426 13.72 6.53 2.75
N ALA A 427 12.74 5.67 2.51
CA ALA A 427 12.52 4.45 3.29
C ALA A 427 13.75 3.52 3.26
N ASP A 428 14.42 3.45 2.11
CA ASP A 428 15.67 2.69 1.98
C ASP A 428 16.87 3.35 2.66
N LYS A 429 16.91 4.68 2.76
CA LYS A 429 18.01 5.41 3.41
C LYS A 429 17.96 5.30 4.92
N ILE A 430 16.76 5.34 5.50
CA ILE A 430 16.54 5.36 6.94
C ILE A 430 16.48 3.95 7.52
N LYS A 431 17.45 3.59 8.34
CA LYS A 431 17.56 2.30 9.03
C LYS A 431 16.67 2.24 10.27
N ALA A 432 16.72 3.29 11.09
CA ALA A 432 15.99 3.33 12.35
C ALA A 432 15.49 4.75 12.67
N ILE A 433 14.46 4.82 13.49
CA ILE A 433 13.89 6.08 13.97
C ILE A 433 13.73 6.04 15.49
N SER A 434 13.78 7.21 16.11
CA SER A 434 13.60 7.42 17.54
C SER A 434 12.82 8.71 17.74
N LYS A 435 12.19 8.88 18.89
CA LYS A 435 11.44 10.07 19.22
C LYS A 435 12.32 11.32 19.19
N GLY A 436 11.81 12.39 18.63
CA GLY A 436 12.47 13.71 18.62
C GLY A 436 12.36 14.41 19.97
N LYS A 437 13.23 15.40 20.18
CA LYS A 437 13.30 16.17 21.43
C LYS A 437 12.61 17.54 21.25
N LEU A 438 11.31 17.53 21.00
CA LEU A 438 10.50 18.74 20.93
C LEU A 438 9.71 18.96 22.23
N VAL A 439 9.64 20.21 22.70
CA VAL A 439 8.73 20.56 23.78
C VAL A 439 7.28 20.36 23.38
N ASN A 440 6.38 20.09 24.33
CA ASN A 440 4.96 19.99 24.04
C ASN A 440 4.35 21.37 23.66
N SER A 441 3.15 21.37 23.07
CA SER A 441 2.49 22.59 22.57
C SER A 441 2.22 23.60 23.67
N THR A 442 1.95 23.16 24.90
CA THR A 442 1.73 24.07 26.04
C THR A 442 3.00 24.86 26.38
N VAL A 443 4.16 24.18 26.44
CA VAL A 443 5.44 24.86 26.67
C VAL A 443 5.76 25.82 25.52
N TRP A 444 5.55 25.37 24.26
CA TRP A 444 5.81 26.20 23.09
C TRP A 444 5.00 27.51 23.10
N ASN A 445 3.70 27.42 23.30
CA ASN A 445 2.80 28.58 23.34
C ASN A 445 3.10 29.54 24.52
N ASP A 446 3.51 28.99 25.66
CA ASP A 446 3.91 29.83 26.79
C ASP A 446 5.23 30.55 26.51
N ILE A 447 6.18 29.89 25.85
CA ILE A 447 7.45 30.53 25.44
C ILE A 447 7.20 31.60 24.37
N GLU A 448 6.31 31.38 23.39
CA GLU A 448 5.89 32.39 22.41
C GLU A 448 5.44 33.68 23.11
N LYS A 449 4.52 33.55 24.07
CA LYS A 449 4.05 34.70 24.87
C LYS A 449 5.17 35.37 25.68
N VAL A 450 6.14 34.60 26.18
CA VAL A 450 7.32 35.16 26.83
C VAL A 450 8.12 36.01 25.85
N PHE A 451 8.33 35.55 24.61
CA PHE A 451 9.02 36.31 23.58
C PHE A 451 8.31 37.62 23.25
N GLU A 452 6.98 37.61 23.16
CA GLU A 452 6.17 38.84 23.00
C GLU A 452 6.41 39.83 24.16
N VAL A 453 6.40 39.34 25.40
CA VAL A 453 6.65 40.18 26.60
C VAL A 453 8.04 40.76 26.57
N LEU A 454 9.03 39.99 26.15
CA LEU A 454 10.44 40.41 26.12
C LEU A 454 10.82 41.21 24.87
N ASP A 455 9.89 41.36 23.91
CA ASP A 455 10.12 42.02 22.60
C ASP A 455 11.27 41.34 21.82
N LEU A 456 11.19 40.00 21.72
CA LEU A 456 12.14 39.16 21.05
C LEU A 456 11.52 38.51 19.78
N ASP A 457 12.36 38.25 18.77
CA ASP A 457 11.95 37.58 17.52
C ASP A 457 11.74 36.10 17.75
N PHE A 458 10.49 35.68 17.83
CA PHE A 458 10.10 34.28 18.01
C PHE A 458 10.01 33.52 16.68
N ARG A 459 10.60 32.35 16.62
CA ARG A 459 10.44 31.42 15.48
C ARG A 459 9.17 30.63 15.67
N GLU A 460 8.08 31.01 14.98
CA GLU A 460 6.73 30.49 15.16
C GLU A 460 6.61 29.00 14.82
N ILE A 461 7.32 28.52 13.78
CA ILE A 461 7.22 27.14 13.34
C ILE A 461 7.93 26.22 14.32
N LYS A 462 7.19 25.33 14.95
CA LYS A 462 7.69 24.40 15.98
C LYS A 462 8.51 23.28 15.38
N THR A 463 9.82 23.48 15.27
CA THR A 463 10.81 22.48 14.82
C THR A 463 11.96 22.44 15.81
N THR A 464 12.76 21.36 15.79
CA THR A 464 13.97 21.27 16.63
C THR A 464 14.91 22.43 16.34
N ALA A 465 15.15 22.78 15.09
CA ALA A 465 16.03 23.88 14.71
C ALA A 465 15.53 25.24 15.22
N ASN A 466 14.23 25.51 15.12
CA ASN A 466 13.66 26.74 15.65
C ASN A 466 13.59 26.74 17.18
N GLN A 467 13.38 25.59 17.79
CA GLN A 467 13.46 25.41 19.24
C GLN A 467 14.86 25.74 19.76
N ASP A 468 15.90 25.25 19.10
CA ASP A 468 17.30 25.54 19.46
C ASP A 468 17.59 27.04 19.33
N LYS A 469 17.16 27.68 18.24
CA LYS A 469 17.31 29.13 18.04
C LYS A 469 16.53 29.96 19.08
N ASN A 470 15.30 29.57 19.38
CA ASN A 470 14.52 30.24 20.41
C ASN A 470 15.20 30.12 21.79
N TRP A 471 15.71 28.91 22.12
CA TRP A 471 16.46 28.71 23.35
C TRP A 471 17.75 29.57 23.41
N GLU A 472 18.53 29.58 22.33
CA GLU A 472 19.72 30.39 22.22
C GLU A 472 19.40 31.90 22.39
N THR A 473 18.33 32.38 21.73
CA THR A 473 17.86 33.78 21.87
C THR A 473 17.50 34.10 23.31
N LEU A 474 16.80 33.22 24.02
CA LEU A 474 16.47 33.38 25.43
C LEU A 474 17.72 33.44 26.33
N ILE A 475 18.70 32.57 26.10
CA ILE A 475 19.95 32.56 26.86
C ILE A 475 20.73 33.87 26.64
N GLN A 476 20.87 34.31 25.39
CA GLN A 476 21.56 35.57 25.06
C GLN A 476 20.86 36.78 25.73
N PHE A 477 19.53 36.83 25.65
CA PHE A 477 18.74 37.83 26.32
C PHE A 477 18.94 37.78 27.84
N THR A 478 18.92 36.61 28.46
CA THR A 478 19.12 36.39 29.89
C THR A 478 20.47 36.91 30.35
N LEU A 479 21.54 36.63 29.62
CA LEU A 479 22.89 37.11 29.91
C LEU A 479 22.98 38.64 29.80
N LYS A 480 22.37 39.23 28.76
CA LYS A 480 22.32 40.67 28.57
C LYS A 480 21.57 41.36 29.73
N LEU A 481 20.36 40.85 30.04
CA LEU A 481 19.56 41.42 31.13
C LEU A 481 20.27 41.33 32.49
N LYS A 482 20.99 40.23 32.74
CA LYS A 482 21.80 40.07 33.95
C LYS A 482 22.93 41.13 34.01
N GLY A 483 23.60 41.41 32.88
CA GLY A 483 24.57 42.48 32.75
C GLY A 483 23.97 43.86 33.04
N ASP A 484 22.78 44.14 32.47
CA ASP A 484 22.07 45.40 32.69
C ASP A 484 21.65 45.58 34.16
N ILE A 485 21.17 44.51 34.81
CA ILE A 485 20.85 44.54 36.26
C ILE A 485 22.09 44.83 37.11
N ASN A 486 23.23 44.19 36.83
CA ASN A 486 24.45 44.41 37.56
C ASN A 486 24.96 45.87 37.40
N ARG A 487 24.97 46.38 36.14
CA ARG A 487 25.30 47.77 35.86
C ARG A 487 24.38 48.75 36.62
N THR A 488 23.08 48.43 36.64
CA THR A 488 22.10 49.26 37.36
C THR A 488 22.34 49.22 38.86
N LYS A 489 22.69 48.08 39.46
CA LYS A 489 23.07 47.96 40.87
C LYS A 489 24.32 48.79 41.19
N ASP A 490 25.33 48.72 40.32
CA ASP A 490 26.55 49.50 40.50
C ASP A 490 26.26 51.01 40.41
N ASN A 491 25.43 51.47 39.49
CA ASN A 491 24.99 52.82 39.35
C ASN A 491 24.17 53.28 40.57
N LEU A 492 23.25 52.45 41.06
CA LEU A 492 22.49 52.71 42.29
C LEU A 492 23.41 52.81 43.52
N ALA A 493 24.40 51.92 43.64
CA ALA A 493 25.36 52.01 44.75
C ALA A 493 26.15 53.29 44.71
N ARG A 494 26.50 53.81 43.52
CA ARG A 494 27.17 55.14 43.38
C ARG A 494 26.25 56.31 43.73
N LEU A 495 24.94 56.18 43.39
CA LEU A 495 23.96 57.23 43.72
C LEU A 495 23.57 57.24 45.20
N GLY A 496 23.59 56.07 45.86
CA GLY A 496 23.11 55.87 47.23
C GLY A 496 24.13 56.02 48.34
N GLY A 497 25.39 56.33 48.03
CA GLY A 497 26.50 56.32 48.99
C GLY A 497 26.40 57.33 50.20
N HIS A 498 25.27 58.04 50.38
CA HIS A 498 25.15 59.09 51.35
C HIS A 498 23.84 59.15 52.16
N THR A 499 22.94 58.22 52.12
CA THR A 499 21.67 58.33 52.86
C THR A 499 21.19 57.03 53.51
N GLU A 500 20.89 57.12 54.85
CA GLU A 500 20.19 56.12 55.66
C GLU A 500 18.76 55.84 55.15
N GLN A 501 18.19 56.64 54.29
CA GLN A 501 16.88 56.51 53.63
C GLN A 501 16.81 55.34 52.61
N TYR A 502 17.89 54.66 52.40
CA TYR A 502 17.98 53.46 51.53
C TYR A 502 17.13 52.29 52.01
N LEU A 503 16.62 52.30 53.23
CA LEU A 503 15.85 51.19 53.79
C LEU A 503 14.43 51.05 53.19
N ASP A 504 13.80 52.13 52.75
CA ASP A 504 12.49 52.15 52.12
C ASP A 504 12.55 51.66 50.66
N PHE A 505 13.68 51.72 50.00
CA PHE A 505 13.94 51.13 48.70
C PHE A 505 13.98 49.61 48.74
N LYS A 506 14.09 48.99 49.91
CA LYS A 506 14.28 47.56 50.08
C LYS A 506 13.14 46.74 49.47
N GLU A 507 11.90 47.21 49.50
CA GLU A 507 10.76 46.55 48.91
C GLU A 507 10.74 46.66 47.37
N LYS A 508 11.11 47.83 46.83
CA LYS A 508 11.21 48.04 45.37
C LYS A 508 12.40 47.28 44.76
N PHE A 509 13.47 47.10 45.54
CA PHE A 509 14.60 46.23 45.18
C PHE A 509 14.26 44.74 45.14
N ASN A 510 13.12 44.31 45.69
CA ASN A 510 12.64 42.92 45.54
C ASN A 510 12.47 42.50 44.08
N VAL A 511 12.14 43.45 43.18
CA VAL A 511 12.05 43.14 41.73
C VAL A 511 13.44 42.75 41.20
N PHE A 512 14.51 43.52 41.53
CA PHE A 512 15.87 43.17 41.12
C PHE A 512 16.34 41.84 41.69
N LYS A 513 16.07 41.59 42.97
CA LYS A 513 16.43 40.33 43.62
C LYS A 513 15.72 39.18 42.97
N LYS A 514 14.42 39.34 42.74
CA LYS A 514 13.58 38.28 42.11
C LYS A 514 14.06 37.94 40.71
N PHE A 515 14.36 38.98 39.88
CA PHE A 515 14.91 38.74 38.56
C PHE A 515 16.33 38.20 38.58
N ASN A 516 17.18 38.66 39.49
CA ASN A 516 18.53 38.15 39.62
C ASN A 516 18.52 36.64 39.96
N ASP A 517 17.70 36.26 40.96
CA ASP A 517 17.54 34.87 41.35
C ASP A 517 16.96 34.01 40.18
N PHE A 518 16.02 34.57 39.41
CA PHE A 518 15.47 33.92 38.20
C PHE A 518 16.57 33.73 37.14
N LEU A 519 17.32 34.79 36.82
CA LEU A 519 18.37 34.74 35.80
C LEU A 519 19.53 33.84 36.21
N ASP A 520 19.86 33.79 37.52
CA ASP A 520 20.89 32.88 38.06
C ASP A 520 20.46 31.43 37.91
N GLU A 521 19.19 31.09 38.20
CA GLU A 521 18.67 29.75 37.97
C GLU A 521 18.69 29.39 36.49
N ILE A 522 18.29 30.29 35.57
CA ILE A 522 18.32 30.04 34.11
C ILE A 522 19.76 29.85 33.60
N THR A 523 20.68 30.74 34.00
CA THR A 523 22.08 30.65 33.56
C THR A 523 22.83 29.45 34.15
N SER A 524 22.31 28.84 35.21
CA SER A 524 22.85 27.63 35.82
C SER A 524 22.46 26.35 35.06
N ILE A 525 21.53 26.41 34.10
CA ILE A 525 21.13 25.26 33.28
C ILE A 525 22.34 24.87 32.42
N LYS A 526 23.00 23.76 32.82
CA LYS A 526 24.21 23.25 32.17
C LYS A 526 23.90 22.45 30.89
N GLU A 527 22.68 21.94 30.76
CA GLU A 527 22.28 21.14 29.60
C GLU A 527 22.02 22.04 28.39
N ARG A 528 22.73 21.72 27.31
CA ARG A 528 22.61 22.45 26.04
C ARG A 528 21.36 22.04 25.23
N GLU A 529 20.61 21.04 25.69
CA GLU A 529 19.41 20.56 24.99
C GLU A 529 18.25 21.56 25.15
N SER A 530 17.82 22.12 24.06
CA SER A 530 16.79 23.18 24.01
C SER A 530 15.43 22.72 24.57
N GLU A 531 15.08 21.45 24.41
CA GLU A 531 13.85 20.87 24.99
C GLU A 531 13.85 21.00 26.50
N TYR A 532 14.91 20.54 27.13
CA TYR A 532 15.06 20.66 28.58
C TYR A 532 15.15 22.13 29.00
N GLY A 533 15.93 22.94 28.28
CA GLY A 533 16.12 24.35 28.54
C GLY A 533 14.82 25.16 28.55
N LEU A 534 14.01 25.05 27.48
CA LEU A 534 12.72 25.75 27.39
C LEU A 534 11.72 25.28 28.42
N ARG A 535 11.65 23.99 28.70
CA ARG A 535 10.79 23.43 29.75
C ARG A 535 11.19 23.97 31.12
N LYS A 536 12.48 23.98 31.46
CA LYS A 536 13.00 24.49 32.73
C LYS A 536 12.83 26.00 32.85
N PHE A 537 13.05 26.77 31.78
CA PHE A 537 12.77 28.18 31.75
C PHE A 537 11.33 28.47 32.17
N ARG A 538 10.36 27.79 31.55
CA ARG A 538 8.94 27.90 31.90
C ARG A 538 8.66 27.55 33.37
N GLU A 539 9.19 26.43 33.85
CA GLU A 539 9.02 25.98 35.23
C GLU A 539 9.54 27.00 36.22
N ILE A 540 10.76 27.53 36.02
CA ILE A 540 11.38 28.51 36.89
C ILE A 540 10.61 29.84 36.85
N MET A 541 10.18 30.27 35.64
CA MET A 541 9.35 31.44 35.46
C MET A 541 8.05 31.35 36.26
N LEU A 542 7.30 30.27 36.12
CA LEU A 542 6.05 30.04 36.84
C LEU A 542 6.30 29.95 38.36
N LYS A 543 7.37 29.31 38.80
CA LYS A 543 7.73 29.19 40.21
C LYS A 543 8.07 30.57 40.83
N LYS A 544 8.74 31.44 40.09
CA LYS A 544 9.18 32.78 40.60
C LYS A 544 8.09 33.85 40.47
N PHE A 545 7.29 33.77 39.42
CA PHE A 545 6.32 34.82 39.09
C PHE A 545 4.85 34.37 39.14
N ASN A 546 4.55 33.14 39.50
CA ASN A 546 3.25 32.51 39.56
C ASN A 546 2.57 32.33 38.20
N ASP A 547 2.51 33.38 37.39
CA ASP A 547 1.94 33.35 36.04
C ASP A 547 2.66 34.33 35.09
N LEU A 548 2.31 34.25 33.81
CA LEU A 548 2.90 35.10 32.77
C LEU A 548 2.51 36.59 32.92
N GLN A 549 1.31 36.88 33.38
CA GLN A 549 0.86 38.28 33.56
C GLN A 549 1.68 38.98 34.64
N PHE A 550 1.90 38.32 35.77
CA PHE A 550 2.73 38.86 36.85
C PHE A 550 4.21 38.98 36.41
N PHE A 551 4.72 38.01 35.63
CA PHE A 551 6.05 38.13 35.00
C PHE A 551 6.14 39.38 34.12
N LYS A 552 5.16 39.64 33.27
CA LYS A 552 5.06 40.80 32.38
C LYS A 552 5.10 42.13 33.17
N GLU A 553 4.28 42.23 34.22
CA GLU A 553 4.21 43.43 35.05
C GLU A 553 5.56 43.70 35.72
N LYS A 554 6.17 42.68 36.32
CA LYS A 554 7.46 42.81 36.99
C LYS A 554 8.61 43.10 36.01
N TYR A 555 8.58 42.54 34.82
CA TYR A 555 9.56 42.83 33.77
C TYR A 555 9.47 44.29 33.30
N TYR A 556 8.27 44.82 33.08
CA TYR A 556 8.11 46.20 32.70
C TYR A 556 8.53 47.16 33.81
N GLN A 557 8.27 46.87 35.09
CA GLN A 557 8.80 47.61 36.22
C GLN A 557 10.33 47.63 36.21
N LEU A 558 10.95 46.46 36.07
CA LEU A 558 12.40 46.32 35.98
C LEU A 558 12.97 47.12 34.80
N LYS A 559 12.39 47.00 33.60
CA LYS A 559 12.83 47.70 32.38
C LYS A 559 12.79 49.24 32.57
N LYS A 560 11.72 49.75 33.19
CA LYS A 560 11.61 51.19 33.52
C LYS A 560 12.71 51.63 34.48
N ILE A 561 12.95 50.89 35.55
CA ILE A 561 14.00 51.20 36.53
C ILE A 561 15.38 51.20 35.86
N ILE A 562 15.70 50.16 35.08
CA ILE A 562 16.96 50.05 34.34
C ILE A 562 17.16 51.26 33.42
N THR A 563 16.10 51.63 32.67
CA THR A 563 16.16 52.77 31.74
C THR A 563 16.43 54.08 32.46
N ILE A 564 15.74 54.33 33.59
CA ILE A 564 15.92 55.60 34.37
C ILE A 564 17.29 55.65 34.99
N ILE A 565 17.75 54.57 35.64
CA ILE A 565 19.02 54.57 36.37
C ILE A 565 20.24 54.63 35.45
N ASN A 566 20.14 54.01 34.26
CA ASN A 566 21.23 53.99 33.30
C ASN A 566 21.12 55.08 32.22
N ASP A 567 20.24 56.07 32.37
CA ASP A 567 20.14 57.22 31.45
C ASP A 567 21.35 58.13 31.57
N ASP A 568 22.31 58.02 30.68
CA ASP A 568 23.56 58.78 30.66
C ASP A 568 23.33 60.28 30.44
N ARG A 569 22.14 60.73 30.03
CA ARG A 569 21.78 62.14 29.88
C ARG A 569 21.60 62.83 31.22
N LEU A 570 21.41 62.10 32.28
CA LEU A 570 21.33 62.58 33.64
C LEU A 570 22.74 62.52 34.29
N ASP A 571 23.68 63.24 33.72
CA ASP A 571 25.05 63.27 34.27
C ASP A 571 25.01 63.74 35.72
N SER A 572 25.60 62.98 36.63
CA SER A 572 25.63 63.19 38.06
C SER A 572 26.20 64.56 38.46
N LYS A 573 27.05 65.11 37.61
CA LYS A 573 27.60 66.45 37.85
C LYS A 573 26.57 67.58 37.66
N LEU A 574 25.80 67.55 36.58
CA LEU A 574 24.72 68.51 36.31
C LEU A 574 23.61 68.40 37.37
N LEU A 575 23.29 67.20 37.81
CA LEU A 575 22.28 66.97 38.84
C LEU A 575 22.74 67.46 40.22
N ASN A 576 24.01 67.27 40.57
CA ASN A 576 24.58 67.77 41.78
C ASN A 576 24.64 69.32 41.78
N TYR A 577 24.95 69.98 40.65
CA TYR A 577 24.84 71.40 40.47
C TYR A 577 23.41 71.92 40.63
N TYR A 578 22.46 71.29 39.99
CA TYR A 578 21.04 71.64 40.07
C TYR A 578 20.51 71.51 41.49
N ASN A 579 20.82 70.44 42.19
CA ASN A 579 20.42 70.20 43.58
C ASN A 579 21.08 71.20 44.52
N TYR A 580 22.36 71.57 44.33
CA TYR A 580 23.08 72.59 45.11
C TYR A 580 22.44 73.96 44.95
N PHE A 581 22.08 74.36 43.74
CA PHE A 581 21.44 75.64 43.47
C PHE A 581 19.99 75.75 43.98
N ASN A 582 19.27 74.65 44.07
CA ASN A 582 17.87 74.64 44.48
C ASN A 582 17.67 74.31 45.98
N GLY A 583 18.73 74.13 46.75
CA GLY A 583 18.64 73.81 48.19
C GLY A 583 17.94 72.48 48.47
N ILE A 584 17.93 71.59 47.47
CA ILE A 584 17.33 70.27 47.57
C ILE A 584 18.39 69.37 48.21
N ASP A 585 18.10 68.82 49.39
CA ASP A 585 18.91 67.74 49.95
C ASP A 585 19.09 66.63 48.94
N SER A 586 20.27 66.08 48.95
CA SER A 586 20.90 65.17 47.96
C SER A 586 20.07 63.96 47.40
N TYR A 587 18.77 64.13 47.21
CA TYR A 587 17.87 63.12 46.71
C TYR A 587 17.84 63.17 45.16
N ASP A 588 18.55 62.28 44.55
CA ASP A 588 18.64 62.21 43.07
C ASP A 588 17.25 62.10 42.45
N TYR A 589 16.92 62.96 41.48
CA TYR A 589 15.69 62.91 40.68
C TYR A 589 15.41 61.55 40.12
N ARG A 590 16.41 60.75 39.79
CA ARG A 590 16.27 59.36 39.31
C ARG A 590 15.67 58.45 40.38
N LEU A 591 16.09 58.62 41.66
CA LEU A 591 15.54 57.83 42.76
C LEU A 591 14.09 58.20 43.02
N LYS A 592 13.72 59.49 42.95
CA LYS A 592 12.32 59.90 43.02
C LYS A 592 11.45 59.28 41.90
N LYS A 593 11.96 59.27 40.69
CA LYS A 593 11.26 58.65 39.59
C LYS A 593 11.10 57.12 39.74
N VAL A 594 12.02 56.43 40.37
CA VAL A 594 11.91 55.00 40.70
C VAL A 594 10.88 54.79 41.83
N GLU A 595 10.71 55.72 42.74
CA GLU A 595 9.66 55.67 43.78
C GLU A 595 8.25 55.78 43.18
N GLU A 596 8.08 56.53 42.08
CA GLU A 596 6.82 56.73 41.40
C GLU A 596 6.38 55.46 40.58
N ILE A 597 7.27 54.51 40.39
CA ILE A 597 7.03 53.24 39.65
C ILE A 597 6.66 52.12 40.61
#